data_992fe44cf96b95e1642b9a106d95f779
#
_entry.id   992fe44cf96b95e1642b9a106d95f779
#
_cell.length_a   1.000
_cell.length_b   1.000
_cell.length_c   1.000
_cell.angle_alpha   90.00
_cell.angle_beta   90.00
_cell.angle_gamma   90.00
#
_symmetry.space_group_name_H-M   'P 1'
#
loop_
_entity.id
_entity.type
_entity.pdbx_description
1 polymer ?
#
loop_
_entity_poly.entity_id
_entity_poly.type
_entity_poly.pdbx_seq_one_letter_code
_entity_poly.pdbx_strand_id
1 'polypeptide(L)'
;VVLAAAAMVALPFIFRRPAMQDKWQEGDPVLVVVTPHNEAIRQEFGLAFSRWHARQYGRPCKLDWRVIGGTTEIMRYLGSEYIGSMRAWWERAGNQWPAAGAEWMLDRRFDPERPPDDADRAGW
;
A
#
# COMPACT_ATOMS: atom_id res chain seq x y z
N VAL A 1 -36.26 20.84 -37.01
CA VAL A 1 -35.97 19.43 -37.38
C VAL A 1 -34.46 19.19 -37.34
N VAL A 2 -33.62 20.01 -38.01
CA VAL A 2 -32.15 19.82 -38.10
C VAL A 2 -31.47 19.91 -36.73
N LEU A 3 -31.84 20.87 -35.87
CA LEU A 3 -31.31 21.02 -34.53
C LEU A 3 -31.63 19.80 -33.62
N ALA A 4 -32.82 19.24 -33.75
CA ALA A 4 -33.21 18.05 -32.98
C ALA A 4 -32.42 16.81 -33.42
N ALA A 5 -32.18 16.65 -34.71
CA ALA A 5 -31.36 15.57 -35.25
C ALA A 5 -29.89 15.72 -34.84
N ALA A 6 -29.34 16.93 -34.86
CA ALA A 6 -27.98 17.21 -34.41
C ALA A 6 -27.82 16.93 -32.90
N ALA A 7 -28.80 17.30 -32.07
CA ALA A 7 -28.80 17.00 -30.64
C ALA A 7 -28.86 15.48 -30.38
N MET A 8 -29.67 14.74 -31.12
CA MET A 8 -29.79 13.29 -31.00
C MET A 8 -28.50 12.55 -31.31
N VAL A 9 -27.70 13.06 -32.25
CA VAL A 9 -26.39 12.52 -32.59
C VAL A 9 -25.31 12.96 -31.60
N ALA A 10 -25.35 14.20 -31.12
CA ALA A 10 -24.32 14.75 -30.23
C ALA A 10 -24.46 14.27 -28.77
N LEU A 11 -25.68 14.08 -28.25
CA LEU A 11 -25.94 13.66 -26.88
C LEU A 11 -25.19 12.39 -26.44
N PRO A 12 -25.11 11.30 -27.21
CA PRO A 12 -24.35 10.12 -26.83
C PRO A 12 -22.85 10.38 -26.71
N PHE A 13 -22.30 11.33 -27.46
CA PHE A 13 -20.88 11.70 -27.38
C PHE A 13 -20.57 12.59 -26.19
N ILE A 14 -21.49 13.48 -25.82
CA ILE A 14 -21.36 14.35 -24.65
C ILE A 14 -21.47 13.55 -23.34
N PHE A 15 -22.38 12.57 -23.30
CA PHE A 15 -22.58 11.68 -22.14
C PHE A 15 -21.74 10.39 -22.20
N ARG A 16 -20.82 10.27 -23.15
CA ARG A 16 -19.93 9.13 -23.23
C ARG A 16 -19.04 9.15 -22.00
N ARG A 17 -19.29 8.23 -21.07
CA ARG A 17 -18.36 7.97 -19.99
C ARG A 17 -17.01 7.63 -20.60
N PRO A 18 -15.89 8.21 -20.13
CA PRO A 18 -14.58 7.80 -20.61
C PRO A 18 -14.47 6.28 -20.51
N ALA A 19 -13.95 5.66 -21.58
CA ALA A 19 -13.74 4.22 -21.57
C ALA A 19 -12.88 3.88 -20.36
N MET A 20 -13.42 3.06 -19.47
CA MET A 20 -12.70 2.63 -18.28
C MET A 20 -11.49 1.82 -18.75
N GLN A 21 -10.31 2.21 -18.27
CA GLN A 21 -9.10 1.46 -18.58
C GLN A 21 -9.17 0.11 -17.85
N ASP A 22 -9.41 -0.96 -18.61
CA ASP A 22 -9.58 -2.30 -18.05
C ASP A 22 -8.27 -3.03 -17.79
N LYS A 23 -7.17 -2.60 -18.43
CA LYS A 23 -5.86 -3.23 -18.29
C LYS A 23 -4.88 -2.26 -17.64
N TRP A 24 -4.18 -2.78 -16.65
CA TRP A 24 -3.07 -2.08 -16.00
C TRP A 24 -1.96 -1.79 -17.01
N GLN A 25 -1.38 -0.60 -16.96
CA GLN A 25 -0.26 -0.14 -17.79
C GLN A 25 0.87 0.34 -16.89
N GLU A 26 2.07 0.42 -17.43
CA GLU A 26 3.21 0.98 -16.71
C GLU A 26 2.93 2.43 -16.31
N GLY A 27 3.13 2.73 -15.01
CA GLY A 27 2.76 4.02 -14.41
C GLY A 27 1.41 4.03 -13.69
N ASP A 28 0.58 2.98 -13.86
CA ASP A 28 -0.62 2.82 -13.04
C ASP A 28 -0.27 2.37 -11.60
N PRO A 29 -1.14 2.66 -10.62
CA PRO A 29 -0.90 2.30 -9.25
C PRO A 29 -0.65 0.80 -9.04
N VAL A 30 0.28 0.51 -8.12
CA VAL A 30 0.53 -0.85 -7.62
C VAL A 30 0.36 -0.83 -6.11
N LEU A 31 -0.44 -1.76 -5.59
CA LEU A 31 -0.61 -1.97 -4.15
C LEU A 31 0.05 -3.29 -3.76
N VAL A 32 1.05 -3.22 -2.90
CA VAL A 32 1.71 -4.41 -2.33
C VAL A 32 0.87 -4.92 -1.16
N VAL A 33 0.52 -6.20 -1.21
CA VAL A 33 -0.28 -6.86 -0.16
C VAL A 33 0.45 -8.09 0.34
N VAL A 34 0.80 -8.09 1.62
CA VAL A 34 1.37 -9.26 2.29
C VAL A 34 0.25 -10.10 2.89
N THR A 35 0.19 -11.38 2.53
CA THR A 35 -0.91 -12.25 2.98
C THR A 35 -0.52 -13.72 3.00
N PRO A 36 -1.04 -14.53 3.95
CA PRO A 36 -0.88 -15.98 3.96
C PRO A 36 -1.96 -16.70 3.13
N HIS A 37 -2.90 -15.99 2.52
CA HIS A 37 -4.01 -16.60 1.79
C HIS A 37 -3.54 -17.37 0.56
N ASN A 38 -4.31 -18.39 0.18
CA ASN A 38 -4.05 -19.20 -1.00
C ASN A 38 -4.26 -18.41 -2.31
N GLU A 39 -3.81 -18.98 -3.41
CA GLU A 39 -3.82 -18.32 -4.71
C GLU A 39 -5.24 -18.01 -5.21
N ALA A 40 -6.20 -18.90 -5.01
CA ALA A 40 -7.57 -18.69 -5.46
C ALA A 40 -8.19 -17.45 -4.82
N ILE A 41 -8.03 -17.29 -3.50
CA ILE A 41 -8.50 -16.11 -2.78
C ILE A 41 -7.82 -14.85 -3.30
N ARG A 42 -6.50 -14.89 -3.51
CA ARG A 42 -5.75 -13.74 -4.03
C ARG A 42 -6.20 -13.31 -5.42
N GLN A 43 -6.47 -14.28 -6.32
CA GLN A 43 -6.97 -14.00 -7.66
C GLN A 43 -8.34 -13.33 -7.64
N GLU A 44 -9.29 -13.86 -6.86
CA GLU A 44 -10.63 -13.30 -6.76
C GLU A 44 -10.61 -11.88 -6.18
N PHE A 45 -9.90 -11.67 -5.09
CA PHE A 45 -9.74 -10.33 -4.51
C PHE A 45 -9.01 -9.38 -5.46
N GLY A 46 -7.98 -9.85 -6.16
CA GLY A 46 -7.22 -9.05 -7.12
C GLY A 46 -8.09 -8.51 -8.25
N LEU A 47 -8.89 -9.38 -8.83
CA LEU A 47 -9.81 -9.01 -9.90
C LEU A 47 -10.91 -8.06 -9.40
N ALA A 48 -11.51 -8.37 -8.25
CA ALA A 48 -12.55 -7.53 -7.66
C ALA A 48 -12.02 -6.14 -7.30
N PHE A 49 -10.86 -6.07 -6.66
CA PHE A 49 -10.22 -4.81 -6.28
C PHE A 49 -9.83 -3.97 -7.49
N SER A 50 -9.17 -4.56 -8.50
CA SER A 50 -8.76 -3.84 -9.70
C SER A 50 -9.97 -3.22 -10.43
N ARG A 51 -11.07 -3.97 -10.57
CA ARG A 51 -12.33 -3.47 -11.15
C ARG A 51 -12.96 -2.37 -10.29
N TRP A 52 -12.95 -2.51 -8.98
CA TRP A 52 -13.45 -1.50 -8.06
C TRP A 52 -12.62 -0.21 -8.17
N HIS A 53 -11.30 -0.34 -8.14
CA HIS A 53 -10.38 0.80 -8.25
C HIS A 53 -10.55 1.54 -9.59
N ALA A 54 -10.67 0.80 -10.70
CA ALA A 54 -10.90 1.40 -12.00
C ALA A 54 -12.23 2.17 -12.07
N ARG A 55 -13.30 1.66 -11.43
CA ARG A 55 -14.59 2.37 -11.35
C ARG A 55 -14.50 3.62 -10.49
N GLN A 56 -13.73 3.58 -9.41
CA GLN A 56 -13.65 4.67 -8.44
C GLN A 56 -12.70 5.78 -8.89
N TYR A 57 -11.58 5.42 -9.52
CA TYR A 57 -10.47 6.32 -9.84
C TYR A 57 -10.17 6.42 -11.35
N GLY A 58 -10.95 5.77 -12.21
CA GLY A 58 -10.81 5.82 -13.67
C GLY A 58 -9.67 4.96 -14.26
N ARG A 59 -8.86 4.31 -13.41
CA ARG A 59 -7.73 3.46 -13.81
C ARG A 59 -7.59 2.25 -12.89
N PRO A 60 -7.12 1.10 -13.41
CA PRO A 60 -6.92 -0.09 -12.58
C PRO A 60 -5.74 0.10 -11.61
N CYS A 61 -5.74 -0.70 -10.55
CA CYS A 61 -4.61 -0.84 -9.65
C CYS A 61 -4.17 -2.31 -9.65
N LYS A 62 -2.88 -2.56 -9.84
CA LYS A 62 -2.32 -3.91 -9.75
C LYS A 62 -2.06 -4.27 -8.30
N LEU A 63 -2.47 -5.47 -7.88
CA LEU A 63 -2.06 -6.03 -6.61
C LEU A 63 -0.79 -6.87 -6.78
N ASP A 64 0.26 -6.48 -6.07
CA ASP A 64 1.50 -7.24 -5.95
C ASP A 64 1.45 -8.07 -4.66
N TRP A 65 1.17 -9.36 -4.81
CA TRP A 65 1.00 -10.27 -3.71
C TRP A 65 2.34 -10.79 -3.19
N ARG A 66 2.62 -10.52 -1.91
CA ARG A 66 3.80 -11.05 -1.20
C ARG A 66 3.38 -12.17 -0.27
N VAL A 67 3.76 -13.41 -0.64
CA VAL A 67 3.50 -14.60 0.16
C VAL A 67 4.79 -14.98 0.86
N ILE A 68 4.88 -14.64 2.14
CA ILE A 68 6.12 -14.78 2.93
C ILE A 68 6.06 -16.02 3.83
N GLY A 69 4.87 -16.57 4.03
CA GLY A 69 4.62 -17.67 4.95
C GLY A 69 3.39 -17.43 5.80
N GLY A 70 3.35 -18.01 6.99
CA GLY A 70 2.28 -17.80 7.97
C GLY A 70 2.40 -16.46 8.72
N THR A 71 1.52 -16.27 9.68
CA THR A 71 1.45 -15.00 10.46
C THR A 71 2.76 -14.66 11.15
N THR A 72 3.47 -15.65 11.69
CA THR A 72 4.75 -15.45 12.38
C THR A 72 5.84 -14.92 11.44
N GLU A 73 5.93 -15.51 10.24
CA GLU A 73 6.88 -15.09 9.20
C GLU A 73 6.57 -13.69 8.71
N ILE A 74 5.29 -13.37 8.54
CA ILE A 74 4.83 -12.04 8.14
C ILE A 74 5.22 -11.01 9.21
N MET A 75 4.96 -11.28 10.49
CA MET A 75 5.31 -10.38 11.59
C MET A 75 6.83 -10.15 11.66
N ARG A 76 7.62 -11.20 11.49
CA ARG A 76 9.08 -11.09 11.47
C ARG A 76 9.58 -10.26 10.29
N TYR A 77 9.01 -10.49 9.11
CA TYR A 77 9.33 -9.71 7.92
C TYR A 77 9.00 -8.24 8.10
N LEU A 78 7.76 -7.93 8.52
CA LEU A 78 7.34 -6.54 8.75
C LEU A 78 8.21 -5.84 9.80
N GLY A 79 8.56 -6.54 10.89
CA GLY A 79 9.46 -6.01 11.91
C GLY A 79 10.83 -5.66 11.33
N SER A 80 11.44 -6.53 10.53
CA SER A 80 12.74 -6.28 9.92
C SER A 80 12.70 -5.14 8.90
N GLU A 81 11.68 -5.06 8.06
CA GLU A 81 11.49 -3.98 7.10
C GLU A 81 11.29 -2.63 7.79
N TYR A 82 10.51 -2.63 8.86
CA TYR A 82 10.25 -1.42 9.64
C TYR A 82 11.52 -0.90 10.32
N ILE A 83 12.28 -1.78 10.98
CA ILE A 83 13.57 -1.44 11.61
C ILE A 83 14.55 -0.92 10.56
N GLY A 84 14.69 -1.62 9.43
CA GLY A 84 15.58 -1.23 8.35
C GLY A 84 15.25 0.15 7.77
N SER A 85 13.98 0.41 7.54
CA SER A 85 13.49 1.68 7.00
C SER A 85 13.71 2.84 7.98
N MET A 86 13.43 2.61 9.28
CA MET A 86 13.63 3.61 10.33
C MET A 86 15.12 3.91 10.53
N ARG A 87 15.95 2.88 10.57
CA ARG A 87 17.41 3.04 10.65
C ARG A 87 17.93 3.87 9.48
N ALA A 88 17.55 3.53 8.26
CA ALA A 88 17.98 4.28 7.07
C ALA A 88 17.50 5.74 7.08
N TRP A 89 16.29 6.00 7.59
CA TRP A 89 15.80 7.35 7.76
C TRP A 89 16.60 8.12 8.83
N TRP A 90 16.86 7.50 9.98
CA TRP A 90 17.61 8.06 11.10
C TRP A 90 19.05 8.43 10.72
N GLU A 91 19.74 7.51 10.05
CA GLU A 91 21.12 7.71 9.59
C GLU A 91 21.19 8.78 8.48
N ARG A 92 20.20 8.88 7.59
CA ARG A 92 20.13 9.97 6.61
C ARG A 92 19.92 11.34 7.24
N ALA A 93 19.30 11.40 8.40
CA ALA A 93 19.16 12.63 9.18
C ALA A 93 20.45 13.02 9.92
N GLY A 94 21.56 12.28 9.73
CA GLY A 94 22.86 12.56 10.35
C GLY A 94 23.01 11.99 11.77
N ASN A 95 22.07 11.15 12.23
CA ASN A 95 22.10 10.57 13.56
C ASN A 95 22.78 9.19 13.54
N GLN A 96 23.42 8.83 14.65
CA GLN A 96 23.93 7.48 14.83
C GLN A 96 22.80 6.56 15.31
N TRP A 97 22.66 5.37 14.66
CA TRP A 97 21.67 4.39 15.09
C TRP A 97 22.03 3.82 16.48
N PRO A 98 21.12 3.88 17.47
CA PRO A 98 21.38 3.33 18.80
C PRO A 98 21.58 1.81 18.76
N ALA A 99 22.47 1.27 19.60
CA ALA A 99 22.69 -0.17 19.69
C ALA A 99 21.41 -0.96 20.01
N ALA A 100 20.58 -0.42 20.91
CA ALA A 100 19.28 -1.00 21.31
C ALA A 100 18.10 -0.56 20.42
N GLY A 101 18.33 0.20 19.35
CA GLY A 101 17.26 0.81 18.55
C GLY A 101 16.27 -0.19 17.96
N ALA A 102 16.74 -1.38 17.56
CA ALA A 102 15.87 -2.44 17.07
C ALA A 102 14.96 -3.02 18.17
N GLU A 103 15.49 -3.18 19.37
CA GLU A 103 14.75 -3.70 20.53
C GLU A 103 13.66 -2.72 20.95
N TRP A 104 13.98 -1.43 21.01
CA TRP A 104 12.99 -0.40 21.34
C TRP A 104 11.81 -0.39 20.37
N MET A 105 12.09 -0.50 19.09
CA MET A 105 11.03 -0.47 18.07
C MET A 105 10.11 -1.69 18.09
N LEU A 106 10.57 -2.81 18.63
CA LEU A 106 9.77 -4.03 18.78
C LEU A 106 9.11 -4.13 20.15
N ASP A 107 9.46 -3.26 21.10
CA ASP A 107 8.83 -3.24 22.41
C ASP A 107 7.39 -2.69 22.30
N ARG A 108 6.44 -3.45 22.86
CA ARG A 108 5.03 -3.05 22.90
C ARG A 108 4.76 -1.79 23.74
N ARG A 109 5.72 -1.41 24.58
CA ARG A 109 5.65 -0.22 25.44
C ARG A 109 6.21 1.02 24.74
N PHE A 110 6.81 0.85 23.57
CA PHE A 110 7.34 1.97 22.81
C PHE A 110 6.22 2.92 22.40
N ASP A 111 6.30 4.14 22.91
CA ASP A 111 5.41 5.24 22.57
C ASP A 111 6.23 6.31 21.82
N PRO A 112 5.99 6.53 20.53
CA PRO A 112 6.74 7.53 19.77
C PRO A 112 6.53 8.96 20.25
N GLU A 113 5.40 9.24 20.94
CA GLU A 113 5.12 10.55 21.53
C GLU A 113 5.81 10.73 22.90
N ARG A 114 6.23 9.64 23.50
CA ARG A 114 6.92 9.61 24.77
C ARG A 114 8.13 8.69 24.67
N PRO A 115 9.20 9.10 23.98
CA PRO A 115 10.43 8.31 23.91
C PRO A 115 10.97 8.07 25.33
N PRO A 116 11.56 6.87 25.59
CA PRO A 116 12.14 6.56 26.88
C PRO A 116 13.19 7.61 27.25
N ASP A 117 13.15 8.10 28.46
CA ASP A 117 14.17 8.99 28.99
C ASP A 117 15.52 8.26 29.21
N ASP A 118 16.58 9.01 29.53
CA ASP A 118 17.91 8.42 29.64
C ASP A 118 18.04 7.42 30.80
N ALA A 119 17.18 7.52 31.82
CA ALA A 119 17.12 6.57 32.91
C ALA A 119 16.50 5.23 32.50
N ASP A 120 15.46 5.27 31.66
CA ASP A 120 14.85 4.07 31.09
C ASP A 120 15.78 3.39 30.07
N ARG A 121 16.64 4.15 29.38
CA ARG A 121 17.63 3.64 28.42
C ARG A 121 18.78 2.89 29.10
N ALA A 122 19.12 3.23 30.34
CA ALA A 122 20.20 2.60 31.08
C ALA A 122 19.82 1.21 31.63
N GLY A 123 18.55 0.88 31.71
CA GLY A 123 18.00 -0.39 32.18
C GLY A 123 17.66 -1.41 31.08
N TRP A 124 18.04 -1.14 29.82
CA TRP A 124 17.75 -1.99 28.64
C TRP A 124 19.01 -2.65 28.12
#